data_a83e91e6632e0f743a740c5f0e94fce9
#
_entry.id   a83e91e6632e0f743a740c5f0e94fce9
#
_cell.length_a   1.000
_cell.length_b   1.000
_cell.length_c   1.000
_cell.angle_alpha   90.00
_cell.angle_beta   90.00
_cell.angle_gamma   90.00
#
_symmetry.space_group_name_H-M   'P 1'
#
loop_
_entity.id
_entity.type
_entity.pdbx_description
1 polymer ?
#
loop_
_entity_poly.entity_id
_entity_poly.type
_entity_poly.pdbx_seq_one_letter_code
_entity_poly.pdbx_strand_id
1 'polypeptide(L)'
;MPRYHNINGNRVQFTAAEETARDNEEAACSADRLLRLKRKGFSDKRLAVLLNTDEKRVRDARQSIDIRPVFKRVDTCAAEFSTATAYMYSTYEQECESQPSDRDKILVLGGGPNRIGQGIEFDYCCVHAALAMREDGYETIMVNCNPETVSTDYDTSDRLYFEPVTLEDVLEIVHIEKPKGVIVQFGGQTPLKLARALEAEGVPIIGTTPDAIDRAEDRERFQQMIHKLELLQPSNAIVRSAEEAVDAAAGIGYPLVVRPSYVLGGRAMEIVYKEEELARYMREAVQVSDDAPVLLDYFLSSAVEVDIDAVSDGKDVVIGAIMQHIEQAGIHSGDSACALPP
;
A
#
# COMPACT_ATOMS: atom_id res chain seq x y z
N MET A 1 15.01 9.05 38.31
CA MET A 1 15.50 9.93 39.38
C MET A 1 14.59 9.77 40.59
N PRO A 2 15.06 9.78 41.84
CA PRO A 2 14.20 9.65 43.04
C PRO A 2 13.16 10.75 43.10
N ARG A 3 11.90 10.41 43.42
CA ARG A 3 10.80 11.34 43.61
C ARG A 3 10.67 11.72 45.10
N TYR A 4 10.12 12.89 45.40
CA TYR A 4 10.04 13.41 46.76
C TYR A 4 8.68 14.07 47.03
N HIS A 5 8.16 13.86 48.22
CA HIS A 5 7.08 14.66 48.81
C HIS A 5 7.61 15.96 49.41
N ASN A 6 6.77 16.97 49.47
CA ASN A 6 7.03 18.16 50.26
C ASN A 6 6.09 18.14 51.47
N ILE A 7 6.58 17.72 52.61
CA ILE A 7 5.80 17.60 53.85
C ILE A 7 6.32 18.65 54.81
N ASN A 8 5.48 19.62 55.14
CA ASN A 8 5.81 20.74 56.09
C ASN A 8 7.13 21.45 55.72
N GLY A 9 7.41 21.65 54.44
CA GLY A 9 8.62 22.29 53.96
C GLY A 9 9.85 21.39 53.85
N ASN A 10 9.75 20.15 54.29
CA ASN A 10 10.83 19.16 54.17
C ASN A 10 10.63 18.25 52.92
N ARG A 11 11.72 17.99 52.24
CA ARG A 11 11.76 17.10 51.06
C ARG A 11 11.98 15.68 51.54
N VAL A 12 10.93 14.84 51.50
CA VAL A 12 10.94 13.43 51.92
C VAL A 12 10.89 12.56 50.66
N GLN A 13 11.82 11.64 50.52
CA GLN A 13 11.86 10.71 49.37
C GLN A 13 10.67 9.76 49.42
N PHE A 14 10.09 9.43 48.25
CA PHE A 14 9.07 8.40 48.12
C PHE A 14 9.61 7.06 48.59
N THR A 15 8.77 6.30 49.28
CA THR A 15 9.02 4.88 49.52
C THR A 15 8.88 4.10 48.21
N ALA A 16 9.43 2.90 48.14
CA ALA A 16 9.31 2.03 46.95
C ALA A 16 7.84 1.73 46.60
N ALA A 17 6.96 1.62 47.62
CA ALA A 17 5.52 1.41 47.40
C ALA A 17 4.84 2.64 46.79
N GLU A 18 5.20 3.84 47.23
CA GLU A 18 4.68 5.09 46.72
C GLU A 18 5.18 5.40 45.31
N GLU A 19 6.46 5.08 45.00
CA GLU A 19 7.00 5.16 43.63
C GLU A 19 6.24 4.22 42.71
N THR A 20 6.01 2.97 43.12
CA THR A 20 5.26 1.98 42.33
C THR A 20 3.80 2.42 42.11
N ALA A 21 3.13 2.95 43.15
CA ALA A 21 1.76 3.45 43.02
C ALA A 21 1.67 4.62 42.04
N ARG A 22 2.64 5.52 42.08
CA ARG A 22 2.69 6.69 41.20
C ARG A 22 3.01 6.30 39.75
N ASP A 23 3.92 5.35 39.55
CA ASP A 23 4.20 4.80 38.21
C ASP A 23 2.98 4.12 37.60
N ASN A 24 2.21 3.39 38.39
CA ASN A 24 0.94 2.78 37.95
C ASN A 24 -0.13 3.86 37.62
N GLU A 25 -0.23 4.93 38.41
CA GLU A 25 -1.12 6.07 38.11
C GLU A 25 -0.73 6.79 36.81
N GLU A 26 0.57 7.04 36.60
CA GLU A 26 1.09 7.68 35.38
C GLU A 26 0.88 6.80 34.16
N ALA A 27 1.10 5.49 34.28
CA ALA A 27 0.85 4.51 33.22
C ALA A 27 -0.65 4.43 32.85
N ALA A 28 -1.54 4.36 33.85
CA ALA A 28 -2.98 4.36 33.64
C ALA A 28 -3.47 5.65 32.95
N CYS A 29 -2.96 6.80 33.38
CA CYS A 29 -3.28 8.10 32.78
C CYS A 29 -2.76 8.19 31.33
N SER A 30 -1.62 7.59 31.03
CA SER A 30 -1.06 7.48 29.68
C SER A 30 -1.92 6.57 28.77
N ALA A 31 -2.38 5.43 29.30
CA ALA A 31 -3.25 4.50 28.59
C ALA A 31 -4.59 5.13 28.21
N ASP A 32 -5.26 5.78 29.16
CA ASP A 32 -6.53 6.46 28.92
C ASP A 32 -6.38 7.60 27.89
N ARG A 33 -5.29 8.35 27.96
CA ARG A 33 -4.99 9.38 26.97
C ARG A 33 -4.78 8.80 25.58
N LEU A 34 -4.04 7.71 25.45
CA LEU A 34 -3.80 7.04 24.17
C LEU A 34 -5.10 6.48 23.59
N LEU A 35 -5.90 5.80 24.41
CA LEU A 35 -7.21 5.29 24.00
C LEU A 35 -8.13 6.40 23.49
N ARG A 36 -8.17 7.55 24.19
CA ARG A 36 -8.94 8.73 23.74
C ARG A 36 -8.45 9.27 22.40
N LEU A 37 -7.14 9.27 22.15
CA LEU A 37 -6.59 9.71 20.87
C LEU A 37 -6.98 8.72 19.74
N LYS A 38 -6.91 7.43 20.01
CA LYS A 38 -7.34 6.40 19.06
C LYS A 38 -8.82 6.52 18.74
N ARG A 39 -9.69 6.70 19.74
CA ARG A 39 -11.13 6.96 19.55
C ARG A 39 -11.44 8.23 18.74
N LYS A 40 -10.53 9.18 18.69
CA LYS A 40 -10.62 10.39 17.86
C LYS A 40 -10.05 10.20 16.44
N GLY A 41 -9.61 9.01 16.09
CA GLY A 41 -9.09 8.67 14.75
C GLY A 41 -7.62 9.03 14.54
N PHE A 42 -6.84 9.26 15.58
CA PHE A 42 -5.39 9.44 15.40
C PHE A 42 -4.73 8.11 15.08
N SER A 43 -4.16 7.99 13.88
CA SER A 43 -3.36 6.82 13.50
C SER A 43 -2.04 6.75 14.26
N ASP A 44 -1.46 5.55 14.38
CA ASP A 44 -0.14 5.35 14.99
C ASP A 44 0.91 6.18 14.25
N LYS A 45 0.83 6.25 12.92
CA LYS A 45 1.68 7.11 12.09
C LYS A 45 1.56 8.60 12.43
N ARG A 46 0.33 9.11 12.63
CA ARG A 46 0.13 10.51 13.02
C ARG A 46 0.65 10.80 14.42
N LEU A 47 0.42 9.87 15.36
CA LEU A 47 0.95 9.97 16.71
C LEU A 47 2.48 9.94 16.73
N ALA A 48 3.10 9.10 15.89
CA ALA A 48 4.56 9.05 15.76
C ALA A 48 5.15 10.41 15.36
N VAL A 49 4.55 11.07 14.34
CA VAL A 49 4.97 12.42 13.93
C VAL A 49 4.83 13.42 15.07
N LEU A 50 3.72 13.42 15.79
CA LEU A 50 3.47 14.36 16.89
C LEU A 50 4.37 14.14 18.11
N LEU A 51 4.79 12.90 18.33
CA LEU A 51 5.67 12.49 19.43
C LEU A 51 7.15 12.44 19.05
N ASN A 52 7.47 12.79 17.81
CA ASN A 52 8.84 12.70 17.24
C ASN A 52 9.47 11.32 17.44
N THR A 53 8.73 10.29 17.05
CA THR A 53 9.14 8.88 17.12
C THR A 53 8.73 8.16 15.83
N ASP A 54 8.91 6.84 15.76
CA ASP A 54 8.47 6.00 14.65
C ASP A 54 7.11 5.32 14.94
N GLU A 55 6.42 4.93 13.86
CA GLU A 55 5.11 4.28 13.92
C GLU A 55 5.14 2.96 14.68
N LYS A 56 6.21 2.17 14.51
CA LYS A 56 6.35 0.88 15.18
C LYS A 56 6.39 1.04 16.72
N ARG A 57 7.12 2.01 17.23
CA ARG A 57 7.17 2.29 18.68
C ARG A 57 5.82 2.69 19.24
N VAL A 58 5.03 3.49 18.50
CA VAL A 58 3.67 3.83 18.94
C VAL A 58 2.79 2.59 18.97
N ARG A 59 2.86 1.76 17.93
CA ARG A 59 2.13 0.49 17.85
C ARG A 59 2.52 -0.46 18.98
N ASP A 60 3.81 -0.70 19.18
CA ASP A 60 4.31 -1.58 20.23
C ASP A 60 3.88 -1.10 21.63
N ALA A 61 3.97 0.21 21.90
CA ALA A 61 3.51 0.80 23.15
C ALA A 61 2.01 0.61 23.36
N ARG A 62 1.19 0.83 22.33
CA ARG A 62 -0.26 0.63 22.36
C ARG A 62 -0.62 -0.82 22.62
N GLN A 63 0.02 -1.73 21.92
CA GLN A 63 -0.22 -3.18 22.06
C GLN A 63 0.25 -3.73 23.40
N SER A 64 1.32 -3.19 23.97
CA SER A 64 1.84 -3.63 25.28
C SER A 64 0.88 -3.35 26.44
N ILE A 65 -0.06 -2.44 26.25
CA ILE A 65 -1.11 -2.08 27.23
C ILE A 65 -2.51 -2.51 26.74
N ASP A 66 -2.56 -3.45 25.80
CA ASP A 66 -3.76 -4.06 25.24
C ASP A 66 -4.77 -3.07 24.61
N ILE A 67 -4.29 -1.95 24.10
CA ILE A 67 -5.13 -1.02 23.34
C ILE A 67 -5.11 -1.44 21.86
N ARG A 68 -6.13 -2.19 21.46
CA ARG A 68 -6.38 -2.63 20.08
C ARG A 68 -7.79 -2.24 19.64
N PRO A 69 -8.03 -2.05 18.33
CA PRO A 69 -9.39 -1.91 17.85
C PRO A 69 -10.15 -3.22 18.00
N VAL A 70 -11.45 -3.10 18.11
CA VAL A 70 -12.41 -4.18 17.92
C VAL A 70 -13.11 -3.98 16.57
N PHE A 71 -13.72 -5.03 16.04
CA PHE A 71 -14.43 -4.95 14.76
C PHE A 71 -15.91 -5.12 14.99
N LYS A 72 -16.69 -4.22 14.42
CA LYS A 72 -18.15 -4.21 14.45
C LYS A 72 -18.71 -4.58 13.09
N ARG A 73 -19.85 -5.24 13.07
CA ARG A 73 -20.61 -5.49 11.83
C ARG A 73 -21.39 -4.26 11.44
N VAL A 74 -21.44 -3.98 10.14
CA VAL A 74 -22.31 -2.92 9.62
C VAL A 74 -23.77 -3.37 9.79
N ASP A 75 -24.53 -2.62 10.57
CA ASP A 75 -25.95 -2.89 10.77
C ASP A 75 -26.76 -2.44 9.54
N THR A 76 -27.25 -3.40 8.77
CA THR A 76 -28.10 -3.17 7.60
C THR A 76 -29.58 -3.31 7.89
N CYS A 77 -29.94 -3.58 9.15
CA CYS A 77 -31.31 -3.90 9.58
C CYS A 77 -31.89 -2.90 10.60
N ALA A 78 -31.26 -1.75 10.79
CA ALA A 78 -31.67 -0.71 11.75
C ALA A 78 -31.92 -1.25 13.17
N ALA A 79 -31.09 -2.19 13.61
CA ALA A 79 -31.18 -2.91 14.87
C ALA A 79 -32.51 -3.71 15.12
N GLU A 80 -33.35 -3.90 14.09
CA GLU A 80 -34.55 -4.70 14.20
C GLU A 80 -34.26 -6.21 14.26
N PHE A 81 -33.16 -6.63 13.60
CA PHE A 81 -32.70 -8.01 13.55
C PHE A 81 -31.20 -8.09 13.74
N SER A 82 -30.72 -9.24 14.19
CA SER A 82 -29.27 -9.51 14.17
C SER A 82 -28.77 -9.56 12.73
N THR A 83 -27.83 -8.70 12.38
CA THR A 83 -27.26 -8.67 11.03
C THR A 83 -26.26 -9.81 10.85
N ALA A 84 -26.32 -10.49 9.69
CA ALA A 84 -25.39 -11.53 9.28
C ALA A 84 -24.47 -11.06 8.14
N THR A 85 -24.39 -9.74 7.89
CA THR A 85 -23.57 -9.22 6.80
C THR A 85 -22.09 -9.54 7.00
N ALA A 86 -21.38 -9.72 5.89
CA ALA A 86 -19.92 -9.91 5.89
C ALA A 86 -19.16 -8.62 6.24
N TYR A 87 -19.83 -7.47 6.26
CA TYR A 87 -19.24 -6.13 6.36
C TYR A 87 -18.83 -5.78 7.77
N MET A 88 -17.53 -5.47 7.95
CA MET A 88 -16.95 -5.10 9.23
C MET A 88 -16.16 -3.80 9.14
N TYR A 89 -16.09 -3.07 10.24
CA TYR A 89 -15.27 -1.87 10.42
C TYR A 89 -14.65 -1.86 11.81
N SER A 90 -13.51 -1.19 11.95
CA SER A 90 -12.81 -1.08 13.23
C SER A 90 -13.31 0.09 14.08
N THR A 91 -13.26 -0.09 15.39
CA THR A 91 -13.50 0.96 16.37
C THR A 91 -12.76 0.66 17.66
N TYR A 92 -12.51 1.68 18.49
CA TYR A 92 -11.89 1.52 19.81
C TYR A 92 -12.95 1.46 20.92
N GLU A 93 -13.82 0.46 20.83
CA GLU A 93 -14.88 0.13 21.80
C GLU A 93 -14.52 -1.13 22.61
N GLN A 94 -15.50 -1.75 23.28
CA GLN A 94 -15.24 -2.85 24.19
C GLN A 94 -15.56 -4.22 23.58
N GLU A 95 -16.52 -4.27 22.64
CA GLU A 95 -17.08 -5.53 22.14
C GLU A 95 -16.70 -5.77 20.69
N CYS A 96 -16.16 -6.96 20.40
CA CYS A 96 -15.77 -7.37 19.05
C CYS A 96 -16.80 -8.34 18.47
N GLU A 97 -17.30 -8.03 17.26
CA GLU A 97 -18.30 -8.82 16.54
C GLU A 97 -17.72 -9.61 15.37
N SER A 98 -16.41 -9.60 15.16
CA SER A 98 -15.79 -10.29 14.01
C SER A 98 -15.98 -11.80 14.06
N GLN A 99 -15.88 -12.42 15.25
CA GLN A 99 -16.03 -13.87 15.46
C GLN A 99 -15.30 -14.69 14.38
N PRO A 100 -13.95 -14.63 14.34
CA PRO A 100 -13.17 -15.34 13.33
C PRO A 100 -13.39 -16.86 13.43
N SER A 101 -13.46 -17.53 12.28
CA SER A 101 -13.55 -18.99 12.20
C SER A 101 -12.20 -19.65 12.40
N ASP A 102 -12.17 -20.98 12.57
CA ASP A 102 -10.95 -21.78 12.60
C ASP A 102 -10.56 -22.34 11.21
N ARG A 103 -11.25 -21.91 10.14
CA ARG A 103 -10.92 -22.32 8.77
C ARG A 103 -9.60 -21.72 8.31
N ASP A 104 -8.93 -22.35 7.35
CA ASP A 104 -7.82 -21.76 6.62
C ASP A 104 -8.29 -20.52 5.86
N LYS A 105 -7.63 -19.38 6.06
CA LYS A 105 -8.06 -18.08 5.54
C LYS A 105 -7.00 -17.47 4.62
N ILE A 106 -7.46 -16.84 3.55
CA ILE A 106 -6.64 -16.00 2.67
C ILE A 106 -7.21 -14.59 2.68
N LEU A 107 -6.32 -13.62 2.88
CA LEU A 107 -6.66 -12.20 2.89
C LEU A 107 -6.20 -11.55 1.59
N VAL A 108 -7.09 -10.83 0.93
CA VAL A 108 -6.81 -10.06 -0.29
C VAL A 108 -6.90 -8.57 0.01
N LEU A 109 -5.83 -7.83 -0.29
CA LEU A 109 -5.84 -6.38 -0.14
C LEU A 109 -6.33 -5.72 -1.43
N GLY A 110 -7.42 -4.97 -1.33
CA GLY A 110 -7.99 -4.18 -2.43
C GLY A 110 -7.23 -2.89 -2.72
N GLY A 111 -7.65 -2.19 -3.75
CA GLY A 111 -6.98 -0.99 -4.26
C GLY A 111 -7.10 0.26 -3.40
N GLY A 112 -8.01 0.26 -2.43
CA GLY A 112 -8.33 1.47 -1.68
C GLY A 112 -9.15 2.48 -2.52
N PRO A 113 -8.99 3.78 -2.28
CA PRO A 113 -9.70 4.81 -3.04
C PRO A 113 -9.30 4.80 -4.52
N ASN A 114 -10.29 5.04 -5.40
CA ASN A 114 -10.03 5.18 -6.83
C ASN A 114 -9.05 6.33 -7.09
N ARG A 115 -8.17 6.12 -8.05
CA ARG A 115 -7.15 7.10 -8.48
C ARG A 115 -7.21 7.28 -9.98
N ILE A 116 -6.92 8.48 -10.45
CA ILE A 116 -6.75 8.75 -11.89
C ILE A 116 -5.60 7.87 -12.41
N GLY A 117 -5.83 7.19 -13.53
CA GLY A 117 -4.87 6.27 -14.14
C GLY A 117 -4.82 4.87 -13.51
N GLN A 118 -5.81 4.52 -12.67
CA GLN A 118 -6.01 3.17 -12.15
C GLN A 118 -7.38 2.67 -12.64
N GLY A 119 -7.36 1.64 -13.47
CA GLY A 119 -8.57 1.07 -14.04
C GLY A 119 -9.25 0.06 -13.11
N ILE A 120 -10.43 -0.42 -13.53
CA ILE A 120 -11.23 -1.39 -12.78
C ILE A 120 -10.58 -2.79 -12.73
N GLU A 121 -9.65 -3.08 -13.62
CA GLU A 121 -8.92 -4.36 -13.69
C GLU A 121 -8.28 -4.74 -12.36
N PHE A 122 -7.77 -3.77 -11.60
CA PHE A 122 -7.19 -4.01 -10.28
C PHE A 122 -8.21 -4.54 -9.29
N ASP A 123 -9.44 -4.04 -9.33
CA ASP A 123 -10.51 -4.54 -8.47
C ASP A 123 -10.97 -5.93 -8.91
N TYR A 124 -11.14 -6.14 -10.23
CA TYR A 124 -11.51 -7.44 -10.78
C TYR A 124 -10.48 -8.53 -10.47
N CYS A 125 -9.18 -8.23 -10.52
CA CYS A 125 -8.15 -9.18 -10.09
C CYS A 125 -8.33 -9.59 -8.62
N CYS A 126 -8.67 -8.65 -7.74
CA CYS A 126 -8.98 -8.97 -6.33
C CYS A 126 -10.22 -9.85 -6.21
N VAL A 127 -11.28 -9.57 -6.98
CA VAL A 127 -12.51 -10.38 -7.03
C VAL A 127 -12.20 -11.81 -7.45
N HIS A 128 -11.52 -11.98 -8.58
CA HIS A 128 -11.17 -13.31 -9.09
C HIS A 128 -10.24 -14.08 -8.16
N ALA A 129 -9.30 -13.40 -7.49
CA ALA A 129 -8.48 -14.03 -6.46
C ALA A 129 -9.34 -14.56 -5.29
N ALA A 130 -10.27 -13.76 -4.79
CA ALA A 130 -11.16 -14.18 -3.71
C ALA A 130 -12.04 -15.38 -4.14
N LEU A 131 -12.62 -15.34 -5.34
CA LEU A 131 -13.44 -16.42 -5.88
C LEU A 131 -12.64 -17.73 -6.05
N ALA A 132 -11.45 -17.66 -6.65
CA ALA A 132 -10.58 -18.81 -6.84
C ALA A 132 -10.15 -19.46 -5.51
N MET A 133 -9.76 -18.64 -4.53
CA MET A 133 -9.40 -19.15 -3.20
C MET A 133 -10.59 -19.79 -2.48
N ARG A 134 -11.79 -19.26 -2.66
CA ARG A 134 -13.02 -19.87 -2.12
C ARG A 134 -13.34 -21.19 -2.79
N GLU A 135 -13.17 -21.32 -4.10
CA GLU A 135 -13.29 -22.59 -4.83
C GLU A 135 -12.31 -23.64 -4.31
N ASP A 136 -11.10 -23.24 -3.95
CA ASP A 136 -10.09 -24.09 -3.33
C ASP A 136 -10.37 -24.41 -1.84
N GLY A 137 -11.47 -23.92 -1.28
CA GLY A 137 -11.92 -24.24 0.08
C GLY A 137 -11.42 -23.32 1.18
N TYR A 138 -10.72 -22.24 0.87
CA TYR A 138 -10.33 -21.23 1.85
C TYR A 138 -11.51 -20.32 2.22
N GLU A 139 -11.51 -19.80 3.43
CA GLU A 139 -12.32 -18.65 3.79
C GLU A 139 -11.61 -17.38 3.29
N THR A 140 -12.31 -16.58 2.52
CA THR A 140 -11.74 -15.40 1.89
C THR A 140 -12.08 -14.13 2.65
N ILE A 141 -11.04 -13.29 2.85
CA ILE A 141 -11.16 -12.02 3.53
C ILE A 141 -10.75 -10.93 2.56
N MET A 142 -11.64 -9.97 2.29
CA MET A 142 -11.33 -8.77 1.54
C MET A 142 -11.09 -7.60 2.48
N VAL A 143 -10.08 -6.79 2.21
CA VAL A 143 -9.85 -5.50 2.88
C VAL A 143 -9.85 -4.41 1.84
N ASN A 144 -10.84 -3.54 1.87
CA ASN A 144 -10.94 -2.40 0.96
C ASN A 144 -11.79 -1.29 1.59
N CYS A 145 -11.51 -0.04 1.26
CA CYS A 145 -12.26 1.12 1.77
C CYS A 145 -13.15 1.80 0.72
N ASN A 146 -13.19 1.28 -0.51
CA ASN A 146 -14.08 1.80 -1.55
C ASN A 146 -15.41 1.03 -1.55
N PRO A 147 -16.53 1.64 -1.15
CA PRO A 147 -17.83 0.94 -1.13
C PRO A 147 -18.50 0.82 -2.53
N GLU A 148 -17.95 1.49 -3.53
CA GLU A 148 -18.49 1.60 -4.89
C GLU A 148 -17.75 0.69 -5.88
N THR A 149 -17.35 -0.51 -5.45
CA THR A 149 -16.58 -1.42 -6.30
C THR A 149 -16.95 -2.89 -6.04
N VAL A 150 -16.73 -3.75 -7.04
CA VAL A 150 -17.18 -5.15 -7.02
C VAL A 150 -16.50 -5.98 -5.93
N SER A 151 -15.24 -5.70 -5.58
CA SER A 151 -14.56 -6.42 -4.50
C SER A 151 -15.22 -6.23 -3.14
N THR A 152 -16.02 -5.18 -2.98
CA THR A 152 -16.76 -4.87 -1.74
C THR A 152 -18.24 -5.29 -1.79
N ASP A 153 -18.67 -6.00 -2.83
CA ASP A 153 -19.99 -6.61 -2.86
C ASP A 153 -20.10 -7.74 -1.84
N TYR A 154 -21.30 -7.91 -1.29
CA TYR A 154 -21.58 -8.81 -0.16
C TYR A 154 -21.33 -10.30 -0.46
N ASP A 155 -21.24 -10.68 -1.71
CA ASP A 155 -21.08 -12.07 -2.18
C ASP A 155 -19.68 -12.37 -2.76
N THR A 156 -18.81 -11.37 -2.86
CA THR A 156 -17.47 -11.54 -3.40
C THR A 156 -16.55 -12.31 -2.46
N SER A 157 -16.56 -12.00 -1.18
CA SER A 157 -15.75 -12.66 -0.16
C SER A 157 -16.59 -13.12 1.02
N ASP A 158 -16.07 -14.08 1.80
CA ASP A 158 -16.78 -14.56 3.01
C ASP A 158 -16.79 -13.49 4.12
N ARG A 159 -15.75 -12.62 4.14
CA ARG A 159 -15.60 -11.53 5.09
C ARG A 159 -15.06 -10.30 4.39
N LEU A 160 -15.60 -9.14 4.74
CA LEU A 160 -15.15 -7.86 4.21
C LEU A 160 -14.86 -6.89 5.36
N TYR A 161 -13.66 -6.36 5.39
CA TYR A 161 -13.26 -5.27 6.27
C TYR A 161 -13.23 -3.96 5.48
N PHE A 162 -14.17 -3.07 5.78
CA PHE A 162 -14.15 -1.69 5.29
C PHE A 162 -13.14 -0.87 6.07
N GLU A 163 -11.88 -1.03 5.70
CA GLU A 163 -10.77 -0.35 6.37
C GLU A 163 -9.84 0.31 5.37
N PRO A 164 -9.19 1.39 5.76
CA PRO A 164 -8.09 1.93 4.98
C PRO A 164 -7.02 0.86 4.76
N VAL A 165 -6.48 0.79 3.55
CA VAL A 165 -5.38 -0.14 3.22
C VAL A 165 -4.07 0.49 3.72
N THR A 166 -3.90 0.54 5.04
CA THR A 166 -2.71 1.03 5.73
C THR A 166 -2.03 -0.09 6.52
N LEU A 167 -0.76 0.11 6.89
CA LEU A 167 -0.03 -0.89 7.67
C LEU A 167 -0.71 -1.17 9.02
N GLU A 168 -1.15 -0.12 9.71
CA GLU A 168 -1.81 -0.21 11.02
C GLU A 168 -3.07 -1.08 10.93
N ASP A 169 -4.00 -0.73 10.01
CA ASP A 169 -5.29 -1.38 9.91
C ASP A 169 -5.17 -2.83 9.46
N VAL A 170 -4.31 -3.10 8.47
CA VAL A 170 -4.05 -4.45 7.97
C VAL A 170 -3.45 -5.35 9.05
N LEU A 171 -2.49 -4.85 9.84
CA LEU A 171 -1.89 -5.63 10.93
C LEU A 171 -2.90 -6.00 12.03
N GLU A 172 -3.86 -5.15 12.34
CA GLU A 172 -4.91 -5.47 13.32
C GLU A 172 -5.89 -6.51 12.77
N ILE A 173 -6.20 -6.48 11.48
CA ILE A 173 -7.01 -7.53 10.82
C ILE A 173 -6.25 -8.86 10.80
N VAL A 174 -4.96 -8.84 10.41
CA VAL A 174 -4.09 -10.03 10.44
C VAL A 174 -3.99 -10.62 11.85
N HIS A 175 -3.90 -9.76 12.87
CA HIS A 175 -3.83 -10.19 14.27
C HIS A 175 -5.08 -10.96 14.70
N ILE A 176 -6.27 -10.50 14.33
CA ILE A 176 -7.52 -11.15 14.73
C ILE A 176 -7.88 -12.34 13.85
N GLU A 177 -7.70 -12.23 12.53
CA GLU A 177 -8.10 -13.27 11.58
C GLU A 177 -7.06 -14.38 11.39
N LYS A 178 -5.78 -14.08 11.61
CA LYS A 178 -4.64 -15.01 11.47
C LYS A 178 -4.65 -15.73 10.12
N PRO A 179 -4.68 -14.99 9.00
CA PRO A 179 -4.74 -15.60 7.68
C PRO A 179 -3.49 -16.44 7.41
N LYS A 180 -3.65 -17.52 6.64
CA LYS A 180 -2.57 -18.38 6.17
C LYS A 180 -1.70 -17.68 5.11
N GLY A 181 -2.28 -16.72 4.41
CA GLY A 181 -1.61 -15.91 3.40
C GLY A 181 -2.31 -14.58 3.15
N VAL A 182 -1.52 -13.59 2.71
CA VAL A 182 -1.99 -12.27 2.30
C VAL A 182 -1.55 -11.99 0.88
N ILE A 183 -2.49 -11.67 0.00
CA ILE A 183 -2.25 -11.29 -1.39
C ILE A 183 -2.23 -9.78 -1.49
N VAL A 184 -1.13 -9.21 -2.02
CA VAL A 184 -0.89 -7.76 -2.12
C VAL A 184 -0.79 -7.26 -3.56
N GLN A 185 -0.59 -8.15 -4.55
CA GLN A 185 -0.23 -7.75 -5.92
C GLN A 185 -1.40 -7.29 -6.79
N PHE A 186 -2.65 -7.59 -6.43
CA PHE A 186 -3.79 -7.34 -7.33
C PHE A 186 -4.44 -5.97 -7.15
N GLY A 187 -4.36 -5.36 -5.98
CA GLY A 187 -5.00 -4.08 -5.68
C GLY A 187 -4.25 -2.83 -6.18
N GLY A 188 -3.25 -2.99 -7.06
CA GLY A 188 -2.43 -1.89 -7.57
C GLY A 188 -1.45 -1.33 -6.54
N GLN A 189 -1.04 -0.09 -6.74
CA GLN A 189 0.05 0.54 -5.97
C GLN A 189 -0.21 0.69 -4.46
N THR A 190 -1.46 0.73 -4.02
CA THR A 190 -1.77 0.92 -2.59
C THR A 190 -1.30 -0.27 -1.76
N PRO A 191 -1.75 -1.51 -2.02
CA PRO A 191 -1.29 -2.67 -1.27
C PRO A 191 0.14 -3.07 -1.60
N LEU A 192 0.64 -2.88 -2.84
CA LEU A 192 2.02 -3.19 -3.21
C LEU A 192 3.03 -2.47 -2.31
N LYS A 193 2.78 -1.19 -1.99
CA LYS A 193 3.65 -0.41 -1.11
C LYS A 193 3.72 -0.93 0.33
N LEU A 194 2.77 -1.76 0.74
CA LEU A 194 2.76 -2.37 2.07
C LEU A 194 3.54 -3.69 2.13
N ALA A 195 3.84 -4.33 1.01
CA ALA A 195 4.39 -5.68 0.95
C ALA A 195 5.61 -5.88 1.85
N ARG A 196 6.62 -5.02 1.75
CA ARG A 196 7.83 -5.10 2.59
C ARG A 196 7.58 -4.82 4.06
N ALA A 197 6.72 -3.85 4.36
CA ALA A 197 6.41 -3.51 5.75
C ALA A 197 5.62 -4.62 6.43
N LEU A 198 4.68 -5.26 5.73
CA LEU A 198 3.95 -6.43 6.21
C LEU A 198 4.86 -7.64 6.41
N GLU A 199 5.77 -7.92 5.46
CA GLU A 199 6.76 -8.98 5.57
C GLU A 199 7.68 -8.77 6.80
N ALA A 200 8.14 -7.54 7.04
CA ALA A 200 8.97 -7.19 8.19
C ALA A 200 8.26 -7.41 9.55
N GLU A 201 6.93 -7.35 9.57
CA GLU A 201 6.10 -7.68 10.74
C GLU A 201 5.70 -9.17 10.79
N GLY A 202 6.25 -10.00 9.92
CA GLY A 202 6.03 -11.44 9.90
C GLY A 202 4.72 -11.89 9.24
N VAL A 203 4.06 -11.02 8.48
CA VAL A 203 2.83 -11.37 7.74
C VAL A 203 3.19 -12.27 6.55
N PRO A 204 2.52 -13.42 6.37
CA PRO A 204 2.81 -14.35 5.29
C PRO A 204 2.28 -13.81 3.96
N ILE A 205 3.13 -13.16 3.18
CA ILE A 205 2.78 -12.70 1.82
C ILE A 205 2.85 -13.88 0.86
N ILE A 206 1.79 -14.12 0.13
CA ILE A 206 1.68 -15.19 -0.88
C ILE A 206 1.45 -14.63 -2.29
N GLY A 207 1.67 -15.46 -3.29
CA GLY A 207 1.72 -15.05 -4.70
C GLY A 207 3.10 -14.48 -5.04
N THR A 208 3.15 -13.25 -5.55
CA THR A 208 4.44 -12.60 -5.84
C THR A 208 5.15 -12.19 -4.55
N THR A 209 6.41 -12.60 -4.40
CA THR A 209 7.19 -12.28 -3.19
C THR A 209 7.51 -10.79 -3.09
N PRO A 210 7.62 -10.22 -1.86
CA PRO A 210 7.98 -8.81 -1.69
C PRO A 210 9.29 -8.40 -2.38
N ASP A 211 10.28 -9.30 -2.43
CA ASP A 211 11.53 -9.05 -3.16
C ASP A 211 11.33 -8.98 -4.68
N ALA A 212 10.45 -9.84 -5.24
CA ALA A 212 10.13 -9.79 -6.67
C ALA A 212 9.33 -8.53 -7.04
N ILE A 213 8.38 -8.13 -6.18
CA ILE A 213 7.66 -6.86 -6.32
C ILE A 213 8.64 -5.70 -6.33
N ASP A 214 9.56 -5.65 -5.38
CA ASP A 214 10.55 -4.58 -5.28
C ASP A 214 11.51 -4.53 -6.49
N ARG A 215 11.91 -5.69 -7.02
CA ARG A 215 12.71 -5.74 -8.26
C ARG A 215 11.99 -5.16 -9.45
N ALA A 216 10.67 -5.32 -9.51
CA ALA A 216 9.86 -4.75 -10.58
C ALA A 216 9.62 -3.24 -10.41
N GLU A 217 9.47 -2.78 -9.16
CA GLU A 217 9.16 -1.39 -8.81
C GLU A 217 10.41 -0.49 -8.74
N ASP A 218 11.52 -1.01 -8.23
CA ASP A 218 12.78 -0.27 -8.14
C ASP A 218 13.48 -0.24 -9.49
N ARG A 219 13.67 0.95 -10.02
CA ARG A 219 14.20 1.16 -11.38
C ARG A 219 15.62 0.63 -11.56
N GLU A 220 16.47 0.80 -10.57
CA GLU A 220 17.85 0.34 -10.64
C GLU A 220 17.90 -1.19 -10.63
N ARG A 221 17.15 -1.82 -9.73
CA ARG A 221 17.03 -3.28 -9.65
C ARG A 221 16.40 -3.86 -10.92
N PHE A 222 15.38 -3.19 -11.45
CA PHE A 222 14.73 -3.58 -12.70
C PHE A 222 15.70 -3.50 -13.88
N GLN A 223 16.44 -2.39 -14.02
CA GLN A 223 17.43 -2.23 -15.07
C GLN A 223 18.54 -3.28 -14.99
N GLN A 224 19.05 -3.59 -13.79
CA GLN A 224 20.00 -4.68 -13.58
C GLN A 224 19.42 -6.04 -14.03
N MET A 225 18.16 -6.30 -13.74
CA MET A 225 17.47 -7.51 -14.16
C MET A 225 17.34 -7.59 -15.69
N ILE A 226 16.90 -6.51 -16.34
CA ILE A 226 16.78 -6.43 -17.82
C ILE A 226 18.13 -6.67 -18.49
N HIS A 227 19.20 -6.04 -17.98
CA HIS A 227 20.57 -6.26 -18.51
C HIS A 227 21.04 -7.70 -18.31
N LYS A 228 20.79 -8.30 -17.15
CA LYS A 228 21.13 -9.71 -16.87
C LYS A 228 20.39 -10.69 -17.77
N LEU A 229 19.18 -10.35 -18.18
CA LEU A 229 18.35 -11.16 -19.09
C LEU A 229 18.65 -10.85 -20.58
N GLU A 230 19.56 -9.93 -20.87
CA GLU A 230 19.89 -9.46 -22.23
C GLU A 230 18.65 -8.96 -23.00
N LEU A 231 17.68 -8.40 -22.28
CA LEU A 231 16.47 -7.83 -22.88
C LEU A 231 16.73 -6.37 -23.31
N LEU A 232 16.06 -5.98 -24.38
CA LEU A 232 16.14 -4.62 -24.90
C LEU A 232 15.32 -3.66 -24.02
N GLN A 233 15.90 -2.49 -23.77
CA GLN A 233 15.26 -1.38 -23.05
C GLN A 233 15.62 -0.09 -23.79
N PRO A 234 14.70 0.89 -23.90
CA PRO A 234 15.07 2.22 -24.38
C PRO A 234 16.21 2.81 -23.56
N SER A 235 17.13 3.49 -24.25
CA SER A 235 18.20 4.24 -23.56
C SER A 235 17.56 5.25 -22.61
N ASN A 236 18.01 5.28 -21.37
CA ASN A 236 17.43 6.14 -20.34
C ASN A 236 18.49 6.70 -19.39
N ALA A 237 18.12 7.75 -18.66
CA ALA A 237 18.93 8.31 -17.57
C ALA A 237 18.02 8.89 -16.48
N ILE A 238 18.52 8.88 -15.26
CA ILE A 238 17.90 9.56 -14.12
C ILE A 238 18.78 10.78 -13.82
N VAL A 239 18.18 11.96 -13.86
CA VAL A 239 18.88 13.24 -13.70
C VAL A 239 18.25 14.09 -12.58
N ARG A 240 19.05 14.94 -11.96
CA ARG A 240 18.61 15.79 -10.84
C ARG A 240 18.79 17.29 -11.11
N SER A 241 19.47 17.63 -12.21
CA SER A 241 19.68 19.01 -12.61
C SER A 241 19.44 19.20 -14.11
N ALA A 242 19.26 20.44 -14.53
CA ALA A 242 19.14 20.77 -15.95
C ALA A 242 20.44 20.50 -16.73
N GLU A 243 21.59 20.67 -16.10
CA GLU A 243 22.89 20.41 -16.70
C GLU A 243 23.08 18.91 -16.95
N GLU A 244 22.80 18.07 -15.91
CA GLU A 244 22.82 16.62 -16.06
C GLU A 244 21.86 16.13 -17.14
N ALA A 245 20.69 16.79 -17.28
CA ALA A 245 19.69 16.41 -18.27
C ALA A 245 20.19 16.65 -19.71
N VAL A 246 20.86 17.78 -19.96
CA VAL A 246 21.43 18.10 -21.28
C VAL A 246 22.56 17.14 -21.63
N ASP A 247 23.46 16.88 -20.68
CA ASP A 247 24.55 15.93 -20.88
C ASP A 247 24.05 14.51 -21.15
N ALA A 248 23.07 14.04 -20.39
CA ALA A 248 22.47 12.73 -20.58
C ALA A 248 21.72 12.65 -21.93
N ALA A 249 20.97 13.69 -22.29
CA ALA A 249 20.25 13.75 -23.56
C ALA A 249 21.17 13.70 -24.78
N ALA A 250 22.37 14.26 -24.69
CA ALA A 250 23.39 14.16 -25.76
C ALA A 250 23.82 12.69 -26.01
N GLY A 251 23.83 11.86 -24.97
CA GLY A 251 24.15 10.44 -25.07
C GLY A 251 22.98 9.56 -25.52
N ILE A 252 21.75 9.90 -25.12
CA ILE A 252 20.53 9.14 -25.42
C ILE A 252 20.00 9.46 -26.81
N GLY A 253 19.99 10.74 -27.20
CA GLY A 253 19.38 11.25 -28.44
C GLY A 253 17.92 11.69 -28.23
N TYR A 254 17.37 12.37 -29.25
CA TYR A 254 15.99 12.84 -29.28
C TYR A 254 15.16 12.00 -30.28
N PRO A 255 13.83 11.88 -30.10
CA PRO A 255 13.00 12.49 -29.04
C PRO A 255 13.11 11.75 -27.70
N LEU A 256 12.85 12.48 -26.61
CA LEU A 256 12.86 11.96 -25.25
C LEU A 256 11.49 12.08 -24.59
N VAL A 257 11.09 11.08 -23.82
CA VAL A 257 10.04 11.21 -22.83
C VAL A 257 10.66 11.68 -21.52
N VAL A 258 10.16 12.78 -20.99
CA VAL A 258 10.64 13.40 -19.74
C VAL A 258 9.54 13.29 -18.71
N ARG A 259 9.83 12.73 -17.54
CA ARG A 259 8.85 12.58 -16.46
C ARG A 259 9.48 12.70 -15.08
N PRO A 260 8.81 13.33 -14.09
CA PRO A 260 9.24 13.29 -12.70
C PRO A 260 9.11 11.88 -12.13
N SER A 261 10.02 11.47 -11.26
CA SER A 261 10.06 10.10 -10.72
C SER A 261 8.88 9.71 -9.83
N TYR A 262 8.10 10.68 -9.32
CA TYR A 262 7.04 10.43 -8.34
C TYR A 262 5.63 10.86 -8.79
N VAL A 263 5.43 11.05 -10.10
CA VAL A 263 4.11 11.43 -10.63
C VAL A 263 3.44 10.21 -11.26
N LEU A 264 2.20 9.93 -10.85
CA LEU A 264 1.34 8.88 -11.39
C LEU A 264 0.41 9.43 -12.49
N GLY A 265 0.10 8.59 -13.48
CA GLY A 265 -0.95 8.86 -14.46
C GLY A 265 -0.56 9.86 -15.56
N GLY A 266 0.69 9.87 -16.01
CA GLY A 266 1.13 10.72 -17.13
C GLY A 266 1.09 12.22 -16.89
N ARG A 267 0.74 12.65 -15.68
CA ARG A 267 0.71 14.06 -15.31
C ARG A 267 2.14 14.61 -15.26
N ALA A 268 2.37 15.71 -15.95
CA ALA A 268 3.69 16.32 -16.14
C ALA A 268 4.69 15.44 -16.92
N MET A 269 4.23 14.49 -17.74
CA MET A 269 5.05 13.81 -18.73
C MET A 269 5.00 14.57 -20.05
N GLU A 270 6.15 14.83 -20.67
CA GLU A 270 6.25 15.54 -21.94
C GLU A 270 7.22 14.81 -22.88
N ILE A 271 6.90 14.81 -24.18
CA ILE A 271 7.83 14.36 -25.22
C ILE A 271 8.55 15.60 -25.73
N VAL A 272 9.87 15.61 -25.61
CA VAL A 272 10.73 16.70 -26.04
C VAL A 272 11.56 16.27 -27.25
N TYR A 273 11.65 17.13 -28.25
CA TYR A 273 12.31 16.85 -29.52
C TYR A 273 13.65 17.55 -29.66
N LYS A 274 13.99 18.45 -28.75
CA LYS A 274 15.21 19.23 -28.80
C LYS A 274 15.59 19.77 -27.42
N GLU A 275 16.86 20.20 -27.32
CA GLU A 275 17.47 20.63 -26.06
C GLU A 275 16.73 21.81 -25.39
N GLU A 276 16.24 22.79 -26.18
CA GLU A 276 15.55 23.96 -25.62
C GLU A 276 14.24 23.58 -24.91
N GLU A 277 13.53 22.56 -25.43
CA GLU A 277 12.31 22.03 -24.81
C GLU A 277 12.64 21.29 -23.51
N LEU A 278 13.70 20.48 -23.52
CA LEU A 278 14.21 19.82 -22.33
C LEU A 278 14.61 20.82 -21.24
N ALA A 279 15.38 21.84 -21.60
CA ALA A 279 15.80 22.88 -20.68
C ALA A 279 14.61 23.70 -20.12
N ARG A 280 13.57 23.94 -20.91
CA ARG A 280 12.32 24.54 -20.43
C ARG A 280 11.65 23.64 -19.41
N TYR A 281 11.42 22.38 -19.76
CA TYR A 281 10.78 21.39 -18.90
C TYR A 281 11.51 21.25 -17.55
N MET A 282 12.83 21.12 -17.57
CA MET A 282 13.61 20.97 -16.35
C MET A 282 13.48 22.18 -15.41
N ARG A 283 13.41 23.40 -15.95
CA ARG A 283 13.17 24.60 -15.14
C ARG A 283 11.79 24.62 -14.49
N GLU A 284 10.77 24.13 -15.20
CA GLU A 284 9.39 24.09 -14.70
C GLU A 284 9.20 22.92 -13.70
N ALA A 285 9.77 21.75 -13.98
CA ALA A 285 9.66 20.56 -13.13
C ALA A 285 10.44 20.71 -11.81
N VAL A 286 11.63 21.30 -11.83
CA VAL A 286 12.47 21.51 -10.63
C VAL A 286 11.83 22.53 -9.68
N GLN A 287 11.05 23.51 -10.19
CA GLN A 287 10.28 24.44 -9.34
C GLN A 287 9.17 23.77 -8.53
N VAL A 288 8.72 22.58 -8.94
CA VAL A 288 7.62 21.85 -8.26
C VAL A 288 8.13 20.91 -7.18
N SER A 289 9.42 20.52 -7.23
CA SER A 289 10.02 19.61 -6.25
C SER A 289 11.55 19.74 -6.26
N ASP A 290 12.10 20.42 -5.28
CA ASP A 290 13.55 20.73 -5.18
C ASP A 290 14.49 19.50 -5.15
N ASP A 291 13.97 18.26 -4.98
CA ASP A 291 14.80 17.05 -4.83
C ASP A 291 14.31 15.82 -5.64
N ALA A 292 13.26 15.96 -6.45
CA ALA A 292 12.74 14.80 -7.17
C ALA A 292 13.53 14.55 -8.45
N PRO A 293 14.10 13.33 -8.62
CA PRO A 293 14.78 12.99 -9.85
C PRO A 293 13.82 12.98 -11.05
N VAL A 294 14.30 13.42 -12.21
CA VAL A 294 13.59 13.37 -13.49
C VAL A 294 14.15 12.22 -14.32
N LEU A 295 13.26 11.46 -14.93
CA LEU A 295 13.60 10.39 -15.83
C LEU A 295 13.55 10.87 -17.28
N LEU A 296 14.59 10.55 -18.02
CA LEU A 296 14.69 10.73 -19.46
C LEU A 296 14.71 9.36 -20.11
N ASP A 297 13.73 9.07 -20.97
CA ASP A 297 13.67 7.84 -21.76
C ASP A 297 13.67 8.17 -23.25
N TYR A 298 14.43 7.45 -24.07
CA TYR A 298 14.33 7.57 -25.52
C TYR A 298 12.92 7.20 -25.98
N PHE A 299 12.25 8.10 -26.70
CA PHE A 299 10.91 7.87 -27.19
C PHE A 299 10.91 7.01 -28.47
N LEU A 300 10.25 5.87 -28.41
CA LEU A 300 10.11 4.97 -29.55
C LEU A 300 8.94 5.43 -30.44
N SER A 301 9.25 6.11 -31.53
CA SER A 301 8.25 6.52 -32.51
C SER A 301 7.68 5.30 -33.24
N SER A 302 6.37 5.31 -33.49
CA SER A 302 5.68 4.26 -34.26
C SER A 302 5.81 2.84 -33.64
N ALA A 303 5.94 2.75 -32.31
CA ALA A 303 5.92 1.47 -31.62
C ALA A 303 4.50 0.90 -31.56
N VAL A 304 4.40 -0.44 -31.63
CA VAL A 304 3.18 -1.17 -31.31
C VAL A 304 3.30 -1.65 -29.87
N GLU A 305 2.31 -1.33 -29.06
CA GLU A 305 2.25 -1.72 -27.65
C GLU A 305 1.60 -3.09 -27.51
N VAL A 306 2.23 -3.96 -26.75
CA VAL A 306 1.77 -5.33 -26.50
C VAL A 306 1.90 -5.64 -25.01
N ASP A 307 0.79 -6.03 -24.38
CA ASP A 307 0.77 -6.55 -23.01
C ASP A 307 0.80 -8.08 -23.01
N ILE A 308 1.50 -8.65 -22.07
CA ILE A 308 1.58 -10.09 -21.86
C ILE A 308 1.27 -10.42 -20.42
N ASP A 309 0.16 -11.16 -20.22
CA ASP A 309 -0.18 -11.69 -18.91
C ASP A 309 0.36 -13.11 -18.75
N ALA A 310 1.03 -13.36 -17.65
CA ALA A 310 1.61 -14.65 -17.34
C ALA A 310 1.48 -14.99 -15.85
N VAL A 311 1.42 -16.28 -15.57
CA VAL A 311 1.38 -16.85 -14.22
C VAL A 311 2.52 -17.85 -14.07
N SER A 312 3.16 -17.89 -12.90
CA SER A 312 4.24 -18.83 -12.62
C SER A 312 4.08 -19.45 -11.23
N ASP A 313 4.39 -20.75 -11.14
CA ASP A 313 4.50 -21.47 -9.87
C ASP A 313 5.94 -21.49 -9.32
N GLY A 314 6.84 -20.73 -9.95
CA GLY A 314 8.27 -20.69 -9.63
C GLY A 314 9.14 -21.70 -10.38
N LYS A 315 8.55 -22.56 -11.23
CA LYS A 315 9.22 -23.54 -12.11
C LYS A 315 8.79 -23.36 -13.55
N ASP A 316 7.49 -23.39 -13.76
CA ASP A 316 6.88 -23.23 -15.06
C ASP A 316 6.23 -21.83 -15.18
N VAL A 317 6.13 -21.34 -16.41
CA VAL A 317 5.45 -20.09 -16.76
C VAL A 317 4.39 -20.40 -17.79
N VAL A 318 3.15 -19.99 -17.50
CA VAL A 318 2.04 -20.08 -18.43
C VAL A 318 1.67 -18.68 -18.89
N ILE A 319 1.74 -18.44 -20.20
CA ILE A 319 1.26 -17.19 -20.80
C ILE A 319 -0.26 -17.31 -20.96
N GLY A 320 -0.99 -16.45 -20.26
CA GLY A 320 -2.44 -16.43 -20.29
C GLY A 320 -2.99 -15.71 -21.52
N ALA A 321 -2.39 -14.55 -21.84
CA ALA A 321 -2.79 -13.74 -22.99
C ALA A 321 -1.62 -12.93 -23.54
N ILE A 322 -1.68 -12.62 -24.84
CA ILE A 322 -0.86 -11.63 -25.52
C ILE A 322 -1.83 -10.68 -26.21
N MET A 323 -1.79 -9.39 -25.80
CA MET A 323 -2.76 -8.38 -26.20
C MET A 323 -2.06 -7.25 -26.94
N GLN A 324 -2.41 -7.01 -28.19
CA GLN A 324 -1.93 -5.86 -28.94
C GLN A 324 -2.89 -4.69 -28.75
N HIS A 325 -2.37 -3.53 -28.34
CA HIS A 325 -3.14 -2.29 -28.25
C HIS A 325 -3.48 -1.75 -29.64
N ILE A 326 -4.72 -1.31 -29.80
CA ILE A 326 -5.20 -0.69 -31.06
C ILE A 326 -4.86 0.79 -31.06
N GLU A 327 -4.94 1.45 -29.91
CA GLU A 327 -4.58 2.84 -29.73
C GLU A 327 -3.06 3.02 -29.79
N GLN A 328 -2.64 4.27 -29.98
CA GLN A 328 -1.21 4.62 -30.03
C GLN A 328 -0.52 4.35 -28.69
N ALA A 329 0.72 3.89 -28.75
CA ALA A 329 1.55 3.69 -27.56
C ALA A 329 1.62 4.95 -26.70
N GLY A 330 1.45 4.77 -25.37
CA GLY A 330 1.37 5.83 -24.38
C GLY A 330 -0.04 6.18 -23.92
N ILE A 331 -1.08 5.62 -24.53
CA ILE A 331 -2.44 5.65 -23.98
C ILE A 331 -2.52 4.56 -22.90
N HIS A 332 -3.13 4.88 -21.75
CA HIS A 332 -3.27 3.95 -20.65
C HIS A 332 -3.95 2.65 -21.09
N SER A 333 -3.46 1.49 -20.65
CA SER A 333 -3.97 0.18 -21.06
C SER A 333 -5.47 -0.01 -20.77
N GLY A 334 -5.96 0.52 -19.65
CA GLY A 334 -7.37 0.48 -19.30
C GLY A 334 -8.28 1.32 -20.22
N ASP A 335 -7.71 2.25 -21.01
CA ASP A 335 -8.40 3.10 -21.97
C ASP A 335 -8.21 2.64 -23.43
N SER A 336 -7.48 1.55 -23.63
CA SER A 336 -7.17 0.99 -24.95
C SER A 336 -8.00 -0.24 -25.28
N ALA A 337 -8.45 -0.35 -26.52
CA ALA A 337 -8.96 -1.62 -27.04
C ALA A 337 -7.79 -2.54 -27.38
N CYS A 338 -8.00 -3.85 -27.25
CA CYS A 338 -6.96 -4.84 -27.50
C CYS A 338 -7.42 -5.90 -28.51
N ALA A 339 -6.50 -6.32 -29.38
CA ALA A 339 -6.66 -7.50 -30.23
C ALA A 339 -6.02 -8.72 -29.55
N LEU A 340 -6.76 -9.84 -29.50
CA LEU A 340 -6.31 -11.14 -29.02
C LEU A 340 -6.67 -12.21 -30.04
N PRO A 341 -5.69 -12.95 -30.57
CA PRO A 341 -4.23 -12.73 -30.48
C PRO A 341 -3.80 -11.48 -31.27
N PRO A 342 -2.57 -10.97 -31.05
CA PRO A 342 -2.02 -9.84 -31.78
C PRO A 342 -1.78 -10.17 -33.26
#